data_c129e53c94acc255f391377e38edb97d
#
_entry.id   c129e53c94acc255f391377e38edb97d
#
_cell.length_a   1.000
_cell.length_b   1.000
_cell.length_c   1.000
_cell.angle_alpha   90.00
_cell.angle_beta   90.00
_cell.angle_gamma   90.00
#
_symmetry.space_group_name_H-M   'P 1'
#
loop_
_entity.id
_entity.type
_entity.pdbx_description
1 polymer ?
#
loop_
_entity_poly.entity_id
_entity_poly.type
_entity_poly.pdbx_seq_one_letter_code
_entity_poly.pdbx_strand_id
1 'polypeptide(L)'
;FDPKVDTIFEIGGQDAKYTYITNAVPSDYAMNEACSAGTGSFLEESALETLGVKMEDIAAIAVKGQRPPDFNDQCAAFIASDIKNAIHENVAHEDIVAGLVYSICMNYSNRVKGNRPVGEKVFMQGGVCYNKAVPLAMASLVGKPIIVPPEPGLMGAFGVALEVKKRIASGMLKATSFDLQALANREVTYKKPFICAGGKEKCDRRCEIAMIEIEGQKHPFGGACNRYYNLRHKVSYDVQKLDLVRQRQDLLFNKYGVRLS
;
A
#
# COMPACT_ATOMS: atom_id res chain seq x y z
N PHE A 1 -12.31 2.89 -16.77
CA PHE A 1 -13.51 2.24 -16.24
C PHE A 1 -14.71 3.19 -16.31
N ASP A 2 -14.64 4.35 -15.72
CA ASP A 2 -15.66 5.36 -15.76
C ASP A 2 -15.04 6.74 -16.05
N PRO A 3 -15.26 7.31 -17.24
CA PRO A 3 -14.62 8.56 -17.65
C PRO A 3 -15.14 9.81 -16.91
N LYS A 4 -16.20 9.68 -16.12
CA LYS A 4 -16.78 10.79 -15.35
C LYS A 4 -16.20 10.89 -13.94
N VAL A 5 -15.35 9.96 -13.52
CA VAL A 5 -14.68 10.00 -12.21
C VAL A 5 -13.69 11.15 -12.19
N ASP A 6 -13.79 11.98 -11.17
CA ASP A 6 -12.93 13.13 -10.95
C ASP A 6 -12.05 12.98 -9.70
N THR A 7 -12.43 12.11 -8.77
CA THR A 7 -11.69 11.89 -7.53
C THR A 7 -11.54 10.41 -7.25
N ILE A 8 -10.32 9.98 -6.93
CA ILE A 8 -10.04 8.60 -6.51
C ILE A 8 -9.37 8.63 -5.15
N PHE A 9 -10.00 7.95 -4.20
CA PHE A 9 -9.41 7.57 -2.93
C PHE A 9 -8.91 6.13 -3.02
N GLU A 10 -7.62 5.89 -2.82
CA GLU A 10 -7.06 4.55 -2.79
C GLU A 10 -6.49 4.29 -1.41
N ILE A 11 -7.00 3.23 -0.75
CA ILE A 11 -6.49 2.77 0.53
C ILE A 11 -6.14 1.29 0.40
N GLY A 12 -4.85 1.02 0.35
CA GLY A 12 -4.28 -0.31 0.35
C GLY A 12 -3.93 -0.79 1.76
N GLY A 13 -3.28 -1.93 1.84
CA GLY A 13 -2.78 -2.48 3.10
C GLY A 13 -1.71 -1.62 3.75
N GLN A 14 -0.80 -1.04 2.96
CA GLN A 14 0.32 -0.22 3.45
C GLN A 14 0.41 1.16 2.82
N ASP A 15 -0.07 1.31 1.60
CA ASP A 15 -0.05 2.57 0.87
C ASP A 15 -1.46 3.13 0.74
N ALA A 16 -1.56 4.45 0.82
CA ALA A 16 -2.78 5.20 0.56
C ALA A 16 -2.48 6.33 -0.42
N LYS A 17 -3.38 6.55 -1.38
CA LYS A 17 -3.19 7.52 -2.45
C LYS A 17 -4.46 8.32 -2.70
N TYR A 18 -4.27 9.56 -3.06
CA TYR A 18 -5.31 10.43 -3.56
C TYR A 18 -4.98 10.84 -5.00
N THR A 19 -5.98 10.83 -5.87
CA THR A 19 -5.83 11.31 -7.25
C THR A 19 -7.02 12.19 -7.62
N TYR A 20 -6.74 13.36 -8.16
CA TYR A 20 -7.75 14.23 -8.77
C TYR A 20 -7.59 14.26 -10.28
N ILE A 21 -8.71 14.20 -11.00
CA ILE A 21 -8.74 14.06 -12.45
C ILE A 21 -9.51 15.24 -13.04
N THR A 22 -8.86 15.95 -13.95
CA THR A 22 -9.46 17.04 -14.71
C THR A 22 -9.40 16.72 -16.21
N ASN A 23 -10.52 16.74 -16.90
CA ASN A 23 -10.59 16.41 -18.33
C ASN A 23 -9.96 15.07 -18.68
N ALA A 24 -10.25 14.04 -17.88
CA ALA A 24 -9.72 12.69 -18.00
C ALA A 24 -8.17 12.58 -17.85
N VAL A 25 -7.53 13.59 -17.29
CA VAL A 25 -6.09 13.60 -17.01
C VAL A 25 -5.88 13.78 -15.50
N PRO A 26 -5.06 12.95 -14.85
CA PRO A 26 -4.66 13.18 -13.47
C PRO A 26 -3.97 14.54 -13.33
N SER A 27 -4.58 15.44 -12.55
CA SER A 27 -4.10 16.82 -12.36
C SER A 27 -3.51 17.07 -10.98
N ASP A 28 -3.85 16.25 -9.99
CA ASP A 28 -3.24 16.28 -8.66
C ASP A 28 -3.11 14.86 -8.12
N TYR A 29 -2.08 14.65 -7.32
CA TYR A 29 -1.75 13.35 -6.75
C TYR A 29 -1.07 13.53 -5.40
N ALA A 30 -1.44 12.68 -4.45
CA ALA A 30 -0.76 12.56 -3.17
C ALA A 30 -0.68 11.09 -2.74
N MET A 31 0.29 10.80 -1.90
CA MET A 31 0.49 9.49 -1.30
C MET A 31 0.90 9.67 0.16
N ASN A 32 0.59 8.71 1.02
CA ASN A 32 1.19 8.68 2.35
C ASN A 32 2.71 8.62 2.23
N GLU A 33 3.41 9.31 3.11
CA GLU A 33 4.86 9.33 3.15
C GLU A 33 5.40 8.02 3.77
N ALA A 34 6.13 8.09 4.87
CA ALA A 34 6.76 6.92 5.47
C ALA A 34 5.89 6.19 6.53
N CYS A 35 4.66 6.61 6.73
CA CYS A 35 3.79 6.12 7.80
C CYS A 35 2.60 5.33 7.25
N SER A 36 2.24 4.22 7.90
CA SER A 36 1.05 3.43 7.58
C SER A 36 -0.29 4.07 8.02
N ALA A 37 -0.25 5.27 8.57
CA ALA A 37 -1.46 6.01 8.94
C ALA A 37 -2.41 6.17 7.75
N GLY A 38 -3.69 5.92 7.96
CA GLY A 38 -4.70 5.94 6.89
C GLY A 38 -4.66 4.74 5.95
N THR A 39 -4.06 3.62 6.37
CA THR A 39 -3.95 2.37 5.59
C THR A 39 -4.56 1.17 6.30
N GLY A 40 -4.71 0.05 5.57
CA GLY A 40 -5.27 -1.17 6.11
C GLY A 40 -4.48 -1.76 7.27
N SER A 41 -3.14 -1.67 7.24
CA SER A 41 -2.29 -2.16 8.33
C SER A 41 -2.56 -1.44 9.64
N PHE A 42 -2.81 -0.13 9.59
CA PHE A 42 -3.21 0.63 10.77
C PHE A 42 -4.52 0.09 11.38
N LEU A 43 -5.52 -0.16 10.52
CA LEU A 43 -6.82 -0.68 10.97
C LEU A 43 -6.71 -2.08 11.55
N GLU A 44 -5.99 -2.96 10.86
CA GLU A 44 -5.79 -4.35 11.26
C GLU A 44 -5.03 -4.45 12.60
N GLU A 45 -3.89 -3.77 12.71
CA GLU A 45 -3.05 -3.76 13.91
C GLU A 45 -3.82 -3.23 15.12
N SER A 46 -4.50 -2.08 14.96
CA SER A 46 -5.25 -1.47 16.05
C SER A 46 -6.44 -2.32 16.50
N ALA A 47 -7.17 -2.96 15.57
CA ALA A 47 -8.29 -3.83 15.88
C ALA A 47 -7.84 -5.14 16.53
N LEU A 48 -6.81 -5.79 15.97
CA LEU A 48 -6.35 -7.09 16.44
C LEU A 48 -5.64 -6.99 17.78
N GLU A 49 -4.67 -6.09 17.92
CA GLU A 49 -3.86 -5.99 19.14
C GLU A 49 -4.62 -5.44 20.35
N THR A 50 -5.54 -4.50 20.12
CA THR A 50 -6.22 -3.83 21.23
C THR A 50 -7.58 -4.43 21.54
N LEU A 51 -8.32 -4.88 20.52
CA LEU A 51 -9.69 -5.38 20.67
C LEU A 51 -9.83 -6.90 20.44
N GLY A 52 -8.79 -7.56 19.90
CA GLY A 52 -8.86 -8.97 19.50
C GLY A 52 -9.76 -9.20 18.27
N VAL A 53 -10.10 -8.15 17.53
CA VAL A 53 -11.00 -8.21 16.37
C VAL A 53 -10.19 -8.45 15.11
N LYS A 54 -10.53 -9.49 14.36
CA LYS A 54 -9.91 -9.80 13.08
C LYS A 54 -10.42 -8.88 11.99
N MET A 55 -9.59 -8.65 10.96
CA MET A 55 -9.90 -7.76 9.84
C MET A 55 -11.23 -8.10 9.15
N GLU A 56 -11.52 -9.39 8.97
CA GLU A 56 -12.75 -9.88 8.37
C GLU A 56 -14.04 -9.54 9.15
N ASP A 57 -13.94 -9.36 10.48
CA ASP A 57 -15.08 -9.12 11.36
C ASP A 57 -15.36 -7.64 11.57
N ILE A 58 -14.40 -6.76 11.31
CA ILE A 58 -14.49 -5.31 11.57
C ILE A 58 -15.75 -4.70 10.95
N ALA A 59 -16.03 -4.99 9.68
CA ALA A 59 -17.17 -4.40 8.99
C ALA A 59 -18.50 -4.80 9.62
N ALA A 60 -18.66 -6.08 9.94
CA ALA A 60 -19.89 -6.62 10.53
C ALA A 60 -20.17 -6.07 11.93
N ILE A 61 -19.13 -5.71 12.67
CA ILE A 61 -19.21 -5.12 14.01
C ILE A 61 -19.46 -3.61 13.88
N ALA A 62 -18.63 -2.89 13.11
CA ALA A 62 -18.68 -1.44 13.00
C ALA A 62 -20.03 -0.89 12.52
N VAL A 63 -20.68 -1.59 11.57
CA VAL A 63 -21.99 -1.14 11.04
C VAL A 63 -23.13 -1.20 12.07
N LYS A 64 -22.91 -1.83 13.21
CA LYS A 64 -23.89 -1.87 14.32
C LYS A 64 -23.71 -0.71 15.32
N GLY A 65 -22.57 -0.01 15.24
CA GLY A 65 -22.29 1.12 16.11
C GLY A 65 -23.30 2.25 15.93
N GLN A 66 -23.70 2.84 17.05
CA GLN A 66 -24.70 3.91 17.10
C GLN A 66 -24.10 5.26 17.49
N ARG A 67 -23.04 5.23 18.29
CA ARG A 67 -22.36 6.42 18.83
C ARG A 67 -20.85 6.20 18.87
N PRO A 68 -20.21 6.16 17.68
CA PRO A 68 -18.77 5.95 17.61
C PRO A 68 -18.03 7.07 18.31
N PRO A 69 -17.07 6.74 19.22
CA PRO A 69 -16.20 7.74 19.83
C PRO A 69 -15.28 8.38 18.78
N ASP A 70 -14.91 9.63 19.03
CA ASP A 70 -13.95 10.34 18.19
C ASP A 70 -12.51 10.01 18.66
N PHE A 71 -11.86 9.11 17.97
CA PHE A 71 -10.45 8.76 18.20
C PHE A 71 -9.48 9.65 17.43
N ASN A 72 -9.96 10.69 16.77
CA ASN A 72 -9.14 11.58 15.93
C ASN A 72 -8.36 10.85 14.83
N ASP A 73 -7.28 11.51 14.35
CA ASP A 73 -6.38 11.01 13.32
C ASP A 73 -5.03 10.56 13.89
N GLN A 74 -5.02 9.98 15.07
CA GLN A 74 -3.80 9.56 15.75
C GLN A 74 -3.16 8.33 15.07
N CYS A 75 -1.88 8.10 15.33
CA CYS A 75 -1.23 6.87 14.87
C CYS A 75 -1.61 5.67 15.75
N ALA A 76 -1.39 4.46 15.24
CA ALA A 76 -1.74 3.20 15.92
C ALA A 76 -1.22 3.11 17.36
N ALA A 77 -0.03 3.65 17.63
CA ALA A 77 0.56 3.62 18.97
C ALA A 77 -0.25 4.42 20.01
N PHE A 78 -0.86 5.53 19.60
CA PHE A 78 -1.64 6.39 20.50
C PHE A 78 -3.11 5.96 20.57
N ILE A 79 -3.71 5.51 19.48
CA ILE A 79 -5.10 5.10 19.43
C ILE A 79 -5.39 3.92 20.37
N ALA A 80 -4.40 3.06 20.64
CA ALA A 80 -4.51 1.99 21.60
C ALA A 80 -4.86 2.49 23.00
N SER A 81 -4.39 3.66 23.41
CA SER A 81 -4.73 4.29 24.68
C SER A 81 -6.17 4.80 24.69
N ASP A 82 -6.60 5.42 23.59
CA ASP A 82 -7.96 5.94 23.46
C ASP A 82 -9.00 4.79 23.45
N ILE A 83 -8.68 3.69 22.76
CA ILE A 83 -9.51 2.49 22.76
C ILE A 83 -9.63 1.92 24.19
N LYS A 84 -8.52 1.83 24.95
CA LYS A 84 -8.54 1.36 26.34
C LYS A 84 -9.37 2.27 27.24
N ASN A 85 -9.26 3.59 27.07
CA ASN A 85 -10.08 4.54 27.81
C ASN A 85 -11.58 4.34 27.50
N ALA A 86 -11.95 4.19 26.24
CA ALA A 86 -13.33 3.93 25.85
C ALA A 86 -13.87 2.61 26.45
N ILE A 87 -13.05 1.56 26.52
CA ILE A 87 -13.39 0.31 27.22
C ILE A 87 -13.64 0.56 28.71
N HIS A 88 -12.79 1.32 29.37
CA HIS A 88 -12.95 1.67 30.80
C HIS A 88 -14.20 2.53 31.06
N GLU A 89 -14.59 3.34 30.08
CA GLU A 89 -15.81 4.14 30.13
C GLU A 89 -17.07 3.34 29.78
N ASN A 90 -16.96 2.03 29.56
CA ASN A 90 -18.04 1.14 29.15
C ASN A 90 -18.72 1.55 27.83
N VAL A 91 -17.96 2.13 26.89
CA VAL A 91 -18.47 2.35 25.53
C VAL A 91 -18.74 1.00 24.86
N ALA A 92 -19.83 0.89 24.13
CA ALA A 92 -20.20 -0.35 23.46
C ALA A 92 -19.11 -0.80 22.48
N HIS A 93 -18.87 -2.10 22.40
CA HIS A 93 -17.81 -2.67 21.57
C HIS A 93 -17.97 -2.29 20.08
N GLU A 94 -19.21 -2.31 19.59
CA GLU A 94 -19.55 -1.92 18.22
C GLU A 94 -19.24 -0.44 17.95
N ASP A 95 -19.47 0.42 18.94
CA ASP A 95 -19.16 1.85 18.83
C ASP A 95 -17.66 2.09 18.79
N ILE A 96 -16.89 1.36 19.61
CA ILE A 96 -15.42 1.43 19.60
C ILE A 96 -14.86 1.02 18.23
N VAL A 97 -15.35 -0.10 17.68
CA VAL A 97 -14.90 -0.58 16.35
C VAL A 97 -15.31 0.40 15.24
N ALA A 98 -16.50 0.99 15.35
CA ALA A 98 -16.93 2.04 14.42
C ALA A 98 -16.05 3.29 14.53
N GLY A 99 -15.71 3.73 15.74
CA GLY A 99 -14.78 4.85 15.99
C GLY A 99 -13.41 4.61 15.37
N LEU A 100 -12.90 3.36 15.46
CA LEU A 100 -11.64 2.98 14.81
C LEU A 100 -11.72 3.08 13.27
N VAL A 101 -12.84 2.67 12.67
CA VAL A 101 -13.08 2.83 11.23
C VAL A 101 -13.15 4.29 10.82
N TYR A 102 -13.77 5.16 11.62
CA TYR A 102 -13.74 6.60 11.39
C TYR A 102 -12.33 7.18 11.50
N SER A 103 -11.54 6.73 12.47
CA SER A 103 -10.17 7.20 12.68
C SER A 103 -9.27 6.93 11.48
N ILE A 104 -9.33 5.75 10.85
CA ILE A 104 -8.56 5.49 9.62
C ILE A 104 -8.97 6.45 8.49
N CYS A 105 -10.27 6.71 8.34
CA CYS A 105 -10.78 7.63 7.33
C CYS A 105 -10.33 9.07 7.60
N MET A 106 -10.29 9.51 8.85
CA MET A 106 -9.78 10.81 9.27
C MET A 106 -8.28 10.93 9.03
N ASN A 107 -7.51 9.90 9.37
CA ASN A 107 -6.09 9.82 9.06
C ASN A 107 -5.83 10.00 7.55
N TYR A 108 -6.55 9.25 6.72
CA TYR A 108 -6.47 9.40 5.27
C TYR A 108 -6.83 10.81 4.83
N SER A 109 -7.94 11.35 5.31
CA SER A 109 -8.42 12.67 4.94
C SER A 109 -7.44 13.78 5.30
N ASN A 110 -6.82 13.70 6.48
CA ASN A 110 -5.93 14.76 6.97
C ASN A 110 -4.50 14.61 6.44
N ARG A 111 -3.98 13.40 6.30
CA ARG A 111 -2.57 13.16 5.99
C ARG A 111 -2.29 12.82 4.53
N VAL A 112 -3.25 12.20 3.83
CA VAL A 112 -3.09 11.84 2.41
C VAL A 112 -3.82 12.83 1.53
N LYS A 113 -5.13 12.97 1.68
CA LYS A 113 -5.91 13.96 0.93
C LYS A 113 -5.54 15.40 1.31
N GLY A 114 -5.41 15.69 2.60
CA GLY A 114 -5.16 17.04 3.10
C GLY A 114 -6.24 18.02 2.64
N ASN A 115 -5.84 19.22 2.27
CA ASN A 115 -6.75 20.28 1.79
C ASN A 115 -7.14 20.16 0.30
N ARG A 116 -6.84 19.01 -0.33
CA ARG A 116 -7.17 18.79 -1.75
C ARG A 116 -8.66 18.65 -1.97
N PRO A 117 -9.14 19.08 -3.13
CA PRO A 117 -10.58 19.09 -3.43
C PRO A 117 -11.14 17.66 -3.52
N VAL A 118 -12.44 17.55 -3.27
CA VAL A 118 -13.23 16.35 -3.56
C VAL A 118 -14.27 16.75 -4.60
N GLY A 119 -14.19 16.15 -5.77
CA GLY A 119 -15.08 16.45 -6.88
C GLY A 119 -16.48 15.85 -6.73
N GLU A 120 -17.21 15.74 -7.81
CA GLU A 120 -18.62 15.29 -7.80
C GLU A 120 -18.75 13.76 -7.87
N LYS A 121 -17.83 13.09 -8.57
CA LYS A 121 -17.85 11.64 -8.73
C LYS A 121 -16.64 10.98 -8.12
N VAL A 122 -16.83 10.46 -6.92
CA VAL A 122 -15.76 9.92 -6.09
C VAL A 122 -15.75 8.40 -6.18
N PHE A 123 -14.60 7.85 -6.59
CA PHE A 123 -14.31 6.42 -6.47
C PHE A 123 -13.43 6.16 -5.26
N MET A 124 -13.67 5.03 -4.62
CA MET A 124 -12.78 4.52 -3.59
C MET A 124 -12.34 3.10 -3.94
N GLN A 125 -11.03 2.87 -3.97
CA GLN A 125 -10.40 1.61 -4.35
C GLN A 125 -9.29 1.22 -3.37
N GLY A 126 -8.66 0.08 -3.63
CA GLY A 126 -7.68 -0.55 -2.75
C GLY A 126 -8.30 -1.65 -1.90
N GLY A 127 -7.44 -2.53 -1.34
CA GLY A 127 -7.88 -3.72 -0.61
C GLY A 127 -8.75 -3.44 0.62
N VAL A 128 -8.57 -2.28 1.26
CA VAL A 128 -9.36 -1.87 2.43
C VAL A 128 -10.85 -1.70 2.08
N CYS A 129 -11.20 -1.43 0.82
CA CYS A 129 -12.58 -1.27 0.40
C CYS A 129 -13.40 -2.57 0.40
N TYR A 130 -12.79 -3.73 0.57
CA TYR A 130 -13.52 -4.97 0.86
C TYR A 130 -14.20 -4.92 2.24
N ASN A 131 -13.69 -4.12 3.15
CA ASN A 131 -14.37 -3.75 4.39
C ASN A 131 -15.40 -2.67 4.10
N LYS A 132 -16.67 -3.06 4.03
CA LYS A 132 -17.78 -2.18 3.64
C LYS A 132 -18.02 -0.99 4.59
N ALA A 133 -17.55 -1.07 5.84
CA ALA A 133 -17.71 0.03 6.79
C ALA A 133 -16.81 1.23 6.44
N VAL A 134 -15.65 1.01 5.84
CA VAL A 134 -14.70 2.08 5.50
C VAL A 134 -15.23 3.04 4.43
N PRO A 135 -15.77 2.58 3.27
CA PRO A 135 -16.36 3.50 2.31
C PRO A 135 -17.59 4.25 2.86
N LEU A 136 -18.37 3.63 3.76
CA LEU A 136 -19.50 4.29 4.41
C LEU A 136 -19.03 5.42 5.34
N ALA A 137 -18.05 5.15 6.19
CA ALA A 137 -17.45 6.16 7.05
C ALA A 137 -16.82 7.30 6.23
N MET A 138 -16.11 6.97 5.16
CA MET A 138 -15.52 7.98 4.27
C MET A 138 -16.58 8.84 3.62
N ALA A 139 -17.69 8.25 3.12
CA ALA A 139 -18.80 9.00 2.52
C ALA A 139 -19.42 9.98 3.53
N SER A 140 -19.56 9.55 4.79
CA SER A 140 -20.03 10.41 5.88
C SER A 140 -19.08 11.58 6.15
N LEU A 141 -17.79 11.33 6.18
CA LEU A 141 -16.77 12.37 6.45
C LEU A 141 -16.64 13.39 5.32
N VAL A 142 -16.72 12.96 4.06
CA VAL A 142 -16.58 13.90 2.92
C VAL A 142 -17.91 14.51 2.48
N GLY A 143 -19.04 14.01 3.01
CA GLY A 143 -20.38 14.50 2.66
C GLY A 143 -20.80 14.21 1.21
N LYS A 144 -20.21 13.18 0.58
CA LYS A 144 -20.46 12.82 -0.83
C LYS A 144 -20.64 11.32 -1.00
N PRO A 145 -21.46 10.90 -1.99
CA PRO A 145 -21.57 9.48 -2.35
C PRO A 145 -20.21 8.93 -2.82
N ILE A 146 -19.86 7.76 -2.35
CA ILE A 146 -18.64 7.05 -2.76
C ILE A 146 -19.03 5.79 -3.53
N ILE A 147 -18.41 5.60 -4.68
CA ILE A 147 -18.57 4.44 -5.53
C ILE A 147 -17.38 3.52 -5.32
N VAL A 148 -17.63 2.28 -4.91
CA VAL A 148 -16.62 1.24 -4.83
C VAL A 148 -16.76 0.33 -6.04
N PRO A 149 -15.73 0.18 -6.89
CA PRO A 149 -15.77 -0.76 -8.01
C PRO A 149 -15.88 -2.21 -7.55
N PRO A 150 -16.32 -3.16 -8.40
CA PRO A 150 -16.55 -4.55 -8.01
C PRO A 150 -15.34 -5.24 -7.38
N GLU A 151 -14.15 -4.99 -7.91
CA GLU A 151 -12.88 -5.55 -7.42
C GLU A 151 -11.91 -4.42 -7.03
N PRO A 152 -12.17 -3.74 -5.89
CA PRO A 152 -11.45 -2.53 -5.55
C PRO A 152 -9.95 -2.74 -5.35
N GLY A 153 -9.53 -3.93 -4.88
CA GLY A 153 -8.12 -4.28 -4.69
C GLY A 153 -7.37 -4.55 -5.99
N LEU A 154 -8.08 -4.80 -7.10
CA LEU A 154 -7.48 -5.13 -8.39
C LEU A 154 -7.46 -3.95 -9.39
N MET A 155 -7.97 -2.78 -9.01
CA MET A 155 -8.09 -1.65 -9.94
C MET A 155 -6.74 -1.16 -10.47
N GLY A 156 -5.68 -1.22 -9.67
CA GLY A 156 -4.33 -0.90 -10.13
C GLY A 156 -3.83 -1.87 -11.21
N ALA A 157 -4.02 -3.17 -11.01
CA ALA A 157 -3.66 -4.20 -11.99
C ALA A 157 -4.47 -4.03 -13.29
N PHE A 158 -5.77 -3.75 -13.18
CA PHE A 158 -6.63 -3.47 -14.32
C PHE A 158 -6.16 -2.24 -15.11
N GLY A 159 -5.78 -1.17 -14.41
CA GLY A 159 -5.23 0.05 -15.04
C GLY A 159 -3.94 -0.23 -15.81
N VAL A 160 -3.03 -0.99 -15.24
CA VAL A 160 -1.77 -1.41 -15.92
C VAL A 160 -2.09 -2.27 -17.15
N ALA A 161 -3.04 -3.19 -17.08
CA ALA A 161 -3.43 -4.00 -18.24
C ALA A 161 -3.99 -3.14 -19.38
N LEU A 162 -4.78 -2.12 -19.08
CA LEU A 162 -5.28 -1.16 -20.07
C LEU A 162 -4.14 -0.35 -20.70
N GLU A 163 -3.17 0.09 -19.89
CA GLU A 163 -2.01 0.83 -20.40
C GLU A 163 -1.12 -0.03 -21.31
N VAL A 164 -0.88 -1.29 -20.94
CA VAL A 164 -0.16 -2.26 -21.77
C VAL A 164 -0.89 -2.47 -23.11
N LYS A 165 -2.23 -2.68 -23.06
CA LYS A 165 -3.04 -2.80 -24.27
C LYS A 165 -2.89 -1.58 -25.20
N LYS A 166 -2.94 -0.35 -24.64
CA LYS A 166 -2.75 0.89 -25.38
C LYS A 166 -1.36 0.99 -26.01
N ARG A 167 -0.32 0.61 -25.30
CA ARG A 167 1.07 0.61 -25.79
C ARG A 167 1.30 -0.42 -26.89
N ILE A 168 0.68 -1.58 -26.82
CA ILE A 168 0.72 -2.55 -27.90
C ILE A 168 0.02 -1.99 -29.14
N ALA A 169 -1.18 -1.42 -28.97
CA ALA A 169 -1.94 -0.84 -30.08
C ALA A 169 -1.21 0.31 -30.78
N SER A 170 -0.40 1.08 -30.04
CA SER A 170 0.43 2.17 -30.60
C SER A 170 1.80 1.71 -31.13
N GLY A 171 2.12 0.41 -31.08
CA GLY A 171 3.40 -0.14 -31.53
C GLY A 171 4.59 0.10 -30.56
N MET A 172 4.36 0.69 -29.39
CA MET A 172 5.40 0.92 -28.38
C MET A 172 5.83 -0.37 -27.67
N LEU A 173 4.97 -1.37 -27.62
CA LEU A 173 5.26 -2.68 -27.05
C LEU A 173 4.90 -3.76 -28.06
N LYS A 174 5.70 -4.83 -28.09
CA LYS A 174 5.36 -6.05 -28.84
C LYS A 174 4.39 -6.90 -28.00
N ALA A 175 3.35 -7.38 -28.65
CA ALA A 175 2.48 -8.37 -28.03
C ALA A 175 3.28 -9.68 -27.81
N THR A 176 3.15 -10.25 -26.62
CA THR A 176 3.63 -11.60 -26.29
C THR A 176 2.42 -12.46 -26.02
N SER A 177 2.43 -13.69 -26.50
CA SER A 177 1.43 -14.67 -26.14
C SER A 177 1.83 -15.36 -24.83
N PHE A 178 0.87 -15.55 -23.95
CA PHE A 178 1.04 -16.38 -22.76
C PHE A 178 -0.27 -17.17 -22.55
N ASP A 179 -0.12 -18.34 -21.99
CA ASP A 179 -1.25 -19.22 -21.69
C ASP A 179 -1.84 -18.82 -20.32
N LEU A 180 -3.01 -18.17 -20.36
CA LEU A 180 -3.73 -17.77 -19.15
C LEU A 180 -4.16 -18.96 -18.30
N GLN A 181 -4.53 -20.11 -18.94
CA GLN A 181 -4.95 -21.30 -18.23
C GLN A 181 -3.76 -21.93 -17.50
N ALA A 182 -2.60 -21.99 -18.14
CA ALA A 182 -1.37 -22.45 -17.50
C ALA A 182 -0.98 -21.54 -16.33
N LEU A 183 -1.12 -20.21 -16.45
CA LEU A 183 -0.86 -19.27 -15.37
C LEU A 183 -1.84 -19.43 -14.21
N ALA A 184 -3.14 -19.62 -14.51
CA ALA A 184 -4.17 -19.79 -13.48
C ALA A 184 -4.01 -21.12 -12.71
N ASN A 185 -3.53 -22.16 -13.39
CA ASN A 185 -3.34 -23.49 -12.82
C ASN A 185 -1.92 -23.72 -12.27
N ARG A 186 -1.06 -22.71 -12.34
CA ARG A 186 0.32 -22.81 -11.85
C ARG A 186 0.36 -23.11 -10.37
N GLU A 187 0.95 -24.22 -10.02
CA GLU A 187 1.15 -24.59 -8.62
C GLU A 187 2.32 -23.82 -8.02
N VAL A 188 2.04 -23.13 -6.91
CA VAL A 188 3.03 -22.40 -6.12
C VAL A 188 3.06 -23.00 -4.73
N THR A 189 4.22 -23.54 -4.34
CA THR A 189 4.40 -24.17 -3.03
C THR A 189 5.36 -23.37 -2.19
N TYR A 190 4.97 -23.05 -0.96
CA TYR A 190 5.85 -22.42 0.02
C TYR A 190 6.57 -23.54 0.79
N LYS A 191 7.90 -23.58 0.64
CA LYS A 191 8.76 -24.53 1.37
C LYS A 191 9.27 -23.90 2.67
N LYS A 192 9.90 -24.72 3.51
CA LYS A 192 10.50 -24.24 4.75
C LYS A 192 11.53 -23.14 4.47
N PRO A 193 11.40 -21.96 5.12
CA PRO A 193 12.38 -20.88 4.97
C PRO A 193 13.74 -21.27 5.55
N PHE A 194 14.78 -20.54 5.17
CA PHE A 194 16.13 -20.71 5.71
C PHE A 194 16.74 -19.39 6.16
N ILE A 195 17.71 -19.47 7.06
CA ILE A 195 18.42 -18.29 7.55
C ILE A 195 19.62 -18.00 6.65
N CYS A 196 19.73 -16.77 6.14
CA CYS A 196 20.85 -16.32 5.34
C CYS A 196 22.12 -16.30 6.18
N ALA A 197 23.20 -16.96 5.68
CA ALA A 197 24.50 -17.01 6.33
C ALA A 197 25.42 -15.80 6.04
N GLY A 198 24.87 -14.72 5.41
CA GLY A 198 25.63 -13.50 5.13
C GLY A 198 26.53 -13.54 3.90
N GLY A 199 26.82 -14.71 3.34
CA GLY A 199 27.64 -14.90 2.14
C GLY A 199 29.08 -14.39 2.29
N LYS A 200 29.69 -13.97 1.16
CA LYS A 200 31.10 -13.53 1.11
C LYS A 200 31.37 -12.30 1.99
N GLU A 201 30.37 -11.44 2.19
CA GLU A 201 30.48 -10.21 2.99
C GLU A 201 30.35 -10.44 4.49
N LYS A 202 30.17 -11.70 4.93
CA LYS A 202 30.02 -12.10 6.34
C LYS A 202 28.98 -11.26 7.10
N CYS A 203 27.89 -10.86 6.42
CA CYS A 203 26.80 -10.09 7.01
C CYS A 203 26.18 -10.87 8.18
N ASP A 204 26.04 -10.24 9.32
CA ASP A 204 25.53 -10.82 10.58
C ASP A 204 24.00 -10.69 10.76
N ARG A 205 23.31 -10.09 9.80
CA ARG A 205 21.87 -9.76 9.88
C ARG A 205 20.94 -10.97 9.97
N ARG A 206 21.41 -12.17 9.56
CA ARG A 206 20.69 -13.44 9.67
C ARG A 206 19.24 -13.40 9.19
N CYS A 207 18.98 -12.75 8.04
CA CYS A 207 17.65 -12.63 7.48
C CYS A 207 17.02 -14.01 7.23
N GLU A 208 15.74 -14.16 7.56
CA GLU A 208 14.95 -15.28 7.11
C GLU A 208 14.58 -15.11 5.63
N ILE A 209 14.79 -16.15 4.84
CA ILE A 209 14.54 -16.17 3.40
C ILE A 209 13.47 -17.20 3.11
N ALA A 210 12.33 -16.74 2.57
CA ALA A 210 11.27 -17.62 2.11
C ALA A 210 11.74 -18.42 0.89
N MET A 211 11.32 -19.67 0.80
CA MET A 211 11.58 -20.53 -0.35
C MET A 211 10.27 -20.83 -1.07
N ILE A 212 10.12 -20.28 -2.25
CA ILE A 212 8.96 -20.50 -3.13
C ILE A 212 9.38 -21.51 -4.20
N GLU A 213 8.58 -22.52 -4.42
CA GLU A 213 8.77 -23.49 -5.51
C GLU A 213 7.63 -23.33 -6.53
N ILE A 214 8.01 -23.10 -7.78
CA ILE A 214 7.10 -22.94 -8.90
C ILE A 214 7.53 -23.94 -9.98
N GLU A 215 6.66 -24.85 -10.33
CA GLU A 215 6.93 -25.88 -11.37
C GLU A 215 8.26 -26.62 -11.13
N GLY A 216 8.55 -26.95 -9.86
CA GLY A 216 9.78 -27.64 -9.47
C GLY A 216 11.04 -26.75 -9.38
N GLN A 217 10.96 -25.48 -9.77
CA GLN A 217 12.07 -24.53 -9.62
C GLN A 217 11.96 -23.77 -8.30
N LYS A 218 13.10 -23.66 -7.59
CA LYS A 218 13.18 -22.97 -6.31
C LYS A 218 13.54 -21.51 -6.48
N HIS A 219 12.72 -20.64 -5.91
CA HIS A 219 12.89 -19.19 -5.92
C HIS A 219 13.01 -18.68 -4.49
N PRO A 220 14.24 -18.42 -4.00
CA PRO A 220 14.42 -17.78 -2.71
C PRO A 220 13.99 -16.32 -2.78
N PHE A 221 13.29 -15.86 -1.74
CA PHE A 221 12.73 -14.52 -1.69
C PHE A 221 12.82 -13.92 -0.29
N GLY A 222 13.21 -12.67 -0.20
CA GLY A 222 13.28 -11.93 1.05
C GLY A 222 14.68 -11.48 1.44
N GLY A 223 14.79 -10.94 2.63
CA GLY A 223 16.00 -10.36 3.19
C GLY A 223 16.13 -8.87 2.92
N ALA A 224 17.00 -8.22 3.68
CA ALA A 224 17.18 -6.77 3.65
C ALA A 224 18.13 -6.27 2.55
N CYS A 225 18.72 -7.18 1.78
CA CYS A 225 19.55 -6.85 0.63
C CYS A 225 19.03 -7.53 -0.64
N ASN A 226 19.54 -7.13 -1.80
CA ASN A 226 19.06 -7.63 -3.10
C ASN A 226 19.56 -9.04 -3.46
N ARG A 227 20.25 -9.74 -2.57
CA ARG A 227 20.86 -11.05 -2.86
C ARG A 227 19.83 -12.06 -3.42
N TYR A 228 18.66 -12.12 -2.83
CA TYR A 228 17.60 -13.07 -3.17
C TYR A 228 16.45 -12.48 -3.99
N TYR A 229 16.40 -11.17 -4.14
CA TYR A 229 15.45 -10.50 -5.04
C TYR A 229 15.92 -10.44 -6.47
N ASN A 230 17.22 -10.41 -6.68
CA ASN A 230 17.77 -10.22 -8.01
C ASN A 230 17.85 -11.56 -8.74
N LEU A 231 16.85 -11.87 -9.54
CA LEU A 231 16.84 -13.04 -10.43
C LEU A 231 17.99 -13.02 -11.46
N ARG A 232 18.67 -11.89 -11.62
CA ARG A 232 19.83 -11.73 -12.50
C ARG A 232 21.14 -12.03 -11.78
N HIS A 233 21.22 -13.17 -11.10
CA HIS A 233 22.39 -13.59 -10.30
C HIS A 233 23.75 -13.64 -11.04
N LYS A 234 23.75 -13.51 -12.35
CA LYS A 234 24.96 -13.55 -13.18
C LYS A 234 25.30 -12.21 -13.82
N VAL A 235 24.58 -11.15 -13.50
CA VAL A 235 24.90 -9.81 -14.03
C VAL A 235 25.99 -9.20 -13.15
N SER A 236 27.20 -9.11 -13.68
CA SER A 236 28.27 -8.31 -13.09
C SER A 236 28.02 -6.86 -13.44
N TYR A 237 27.83 -6.02 -12.46
CA TYR A 237 27.74 -4.57 -12.64
C TYR A 237 29.12 -3.95 -12.44
N ASP A 238 29.49 -3.03 -13.30
CA ASP A 238 30.62 -2.15 -13.06
C ASP A 238 30.25 -1.14 -11.97
N VAL A 239 30.55 -1.51 -10.74
CA VAL A 239 30.19 -0.70 -9.55
C VAL A 239 30.81 0.70 -9.62
N GLN A 240 32.00 0.84 -10.23
CA GLN A 240 32.67 2.15 -10.34
C GLN A 240 31.90 3.09 -11.28
N LYS A 241 31.32 2.58 -12.37
CA LYS A 241 30.47 3.37 -13.27
C LYS A 241 29.10 3.67 -12.70
N LEU A 242 28.60 2.83 -11.79
CA LEU A 242 27.28 2.98 -11.19
C LEU A 242 27.30 3.72 -9.86
N ASP A 243 28.49 4.00 -9.30
CA ASP A 243 28.64 4.77 -8.07
C ASP A 243 28.44 6.28 -8.36
N LEU A 244 27.18 6.67 -8.45
CA LEU A 244 26.79 8.06 -8.68
C LEU A 244 27.16 8.98 -7.52
N VAL A 245 27.27 8.45 -6.30
CA VAL A 245 27.70 9.22 -5.12
C VAL A 245 29.17 9.63 -5.29
N ARG A 246 30.03 8.70 -5.65
CA ARG A 246 31.45 8.98 -5.95
C ARG A 246 31.60 9.93 -7.13
N GLN A 247 30.87 9.71 -8.21
CA GLN A 247 30.90 10.60 -9.37
C GLN A 247 30.46 12.03 -8.99
N ARG A 248 29.43 12.17 -8.17
CA ARG A 248 29.00 13.47 -7.63
C ARG A 248 30.07 14.12 -6.77
N GLN A 249 30.72 13.37 -5.87
CA GLN A 249 31.82 13.86 -5.04
C GLN A 249 32.98 14.33 -5.90
N ASP A 250 33.39 13.54 -6.90
CA ASP A 250 34.47 13.90 -7.83
C ASP A 250 34.15 15.19 -8.60
N LEU A 251 32.91 15.34 -9.05
CA LEU A 251 32.47 16.56 -9.72
C LEU A 251 32.51 17.78 -8.79
N LEU A 252 31.95 17.66 -7.60
CA LEU A 252 31.81 18.78 -6.69
C LEU A 252 33.14 19.20 -6.06
N PHE A 253 33.97 18.25 -5.65
CA PHE A 253 35.16 18.55 -4.85
C PHE A 253 36.46 18.49 -5.66
N ASN A 254 36.55 17.65 -6.67
CA ASN A 254 37.78 17.50 -7.45
C ASN A 254 37.76 18.31 -8.75
N LYS A 255 36.65 18.32 -9.47
CA LYS A 255 36.56 19.00 -10.78
C LYS A 255 36.15 20.47 -10.67
N TYR A 256 35.15 20.77 -9.85
CA TYR A 256 34.58 22.11 -9.73
C TYR A 256 34.79 22.75 -8.35
N GLY A 257 35.38 22.01 -7.39
CA GLY A 257 35.68 22.54 -6.08
C GLY A 257 36.76 23.62 -6.11
N VAL A 258 36.53 24.71 -5.39
CA VAL A 258 37.55 25.75 -5.18
C VAL A 258 38.48 25.28 -4.07
N ARG A 259 39.77 25.12 -4.35
CA ARG A 259 40.77 24.92 -3.28
C ARG A 259 40.97 26.28 -2.59
N LEU A 260 40.57 26.36 -1.36
CA LEU A 260 40.97 27.46 -0.50
C LEU A 260 42.46 27.32 -0.25
N SER A 261 43.24 28.29 -0.71
CA SER A 261 44.68 28.42 -0.49
C SER A 261 44.96 28.80 0.94
#